data_3984a41842f5332fd551a421f3d833fc
#
_entry.id   3984a41842f5332fd551a421f3d833fc
#
_cell.length_a   1.000
_cell.length_b   1.000
_cell.length_c   1.000
_cell.angle_alpha   90.00
_cell.angle_beta   90.00
_cell.angle_gamma   90.00
#
_symmetry.space_group_name_H-M   'P 1'
#
loop_
_entity.id
_entity.type
_entity.pdbx_description
1 polymer ?
#
loop_
_entity_poly.entity_id
_entity_poly.type
_entity_poly.pdbx_seq_one_letter_code
_entity_poly.pdbx_strand_id
1 'polypeptide(L)'
;TIRIYPQGNEASHIIGAVDRDNNGIAGIEKSQNQTLAAGENVYLSIDTGLQAILRGALNSQIKNFEALGGAALILDINTGEIIAATSLPDFDPNHMMISTDKARFNQVTKGVYEMGSIFKVLNTAIALETGAIDLNGTVDVSTPIKVAGQLIDDYHPIEGSIGVAEILVRSSNIGSAHISQLIGPDTQKNYMKQLGLLK
;
A
#
# COMPACT_ATOMS: atom_id res chain seq x y z
N THR A 1 10.21 2.21 36.05
CA THR A 1 8.92 1.91 35.37
C THR A 1 9.23 0.99 34.20
N ILE A 2 8.47 -0.07 34.04
CA ILE A 2 8.62 -1.01 32.92
C ILE A 2 7.45 -0.77 31.97
N ARG A 3 7.72 -0.57 30.67
CA ARG A 3 6.70 -0.49 29.64
C ARG A 3 6.14 -1.89 29.38
N ILE A 4 4.82 -2.01 29.35
CA ILE A 4 4.11 -3.27 29.10
C ILE A 4 3.18 -3.06 27.90
N TYR A 5 3.16 -4.03 26.99
CA TYR A 5 2.30 -4.06 25.79
C TYR A 5 1.27 -5.18 25.96
N PRO A 6 0.08 -4.88 26.52
CA PRO A 6 -0.91 -5.92 26.88
C PRO A 6 -1.46 -6.70 25.69
N GLN A 7 -1.46 -6.08 24.50
CA GLN A 7 -1.94 -6.68 23.26
C GLN A 7 -0.87 -7.55 22.55
N GLY A 8 0.35 -7.66 23.14
CA GLY A 8 1.42 -8.46 22.53
C GLY A 8 1.77 -7.96 21.14
N ASN A 9 1.74 -8.82 20.16
CA ASN A 9 2.09 -8.50 18.78
C ASN A 9 0.97 -7.85 17.93
N GLU A 10 -0.24 -7.68 18.52
CA GLU A 10 -1.25 -6.87 17.84
C GLU A 10 -0.79 -5.41 17.68
N ALA A 11 -0.87 -4.88 16.47
CA ALA A 11 -0.42 -3.54 16.13
C ALA A 11 1.07 -3.22 16.47
N SER A 12 1.94 -4.24 16.63
CA SER A 12 3.32 -4.05 17.07
C SER A 12 4.11 -3.06 16.24
N HIS A 13 3.93 -3.04 14.91
CA HIS A 13 4.60 -2.11 14.01
C HIS A 13 4.06 -0.68 14.09
N ILE A 14 2.82 -0.50 14.57
CA ILE A 14 2.21 0.82 14.81
C ILE A 14 2.70 1.35 16.16
N ILE A 15 2.48 0.57 17.22
CA ILE A 15 2.88 0.96 18.58
C ILE A 15 4.39 1.13 18.66
N GLY A 16 5.14 0.18 18.10
CA GLY A 16 6.59 0.17 18.18
C GLY A 16 7.08 -0.41 19.51
N ALA A 17 8.19 0.10 19.99
CA ALA A 17 8.80 -0.36 21.23
C ALA A 17 9.72 0.70 21.85
N VAL A 18 10.08 0.49 23.11
CA VAL A 18 11.06 1.27 23.86
C VAL A 18 12.36 0.47 24.08
N ASP A 19 13.45 1.18 24.34
CA ASP A 19 14.70 0.61 24.83
C ASP A 19 14.63 0.30 26.34
N ARG A 20 15.77 -0.12 26.94
CA ARG A 20 15.87 -0.44 28.38
C ARG A 20 15.65 0.78 29.28
N ASP A 21 15.90 1.98 28.76
CA ASP A 21 15.75 3.24 29.47
C ASP A 21 14.38 3.89 29.25
N ASN A 22 13.43 3.15 28.62
CA ASN A 22 12.10 3.59 28.21
C ASN A 22 12.08 4.69 27.14
N ASN A 23 13.14 4.85 26.35
CA ASN A 23 13.10 5.73 25.19
C ASN A 23 12.45 5.01 24.01
N GLY A 24 11.54 5.69 23.34
CA GLY A 24 10.88 5.15 22.15
C GLY A 24 11.86 4.97 20.98
N ILE A 25 11.98 3.75 20.46
CA ILE A 25 12.91 3.40 19.39
C ILE A 25 12.21 3.11 18.05
N ALA A 26 10.92 2.82 18.08
CA ALA A 26 10.10 2.56 16.88
C ALA A 26 8.65 2.99 17.08
N GLY A 27 7.91 3.14 15.97
CA GLY A 27 6.47 3.40 15.96
C GLY A 27 6.05 4.65 16.74
N ILE A 28 4.87 4.59 17.33
CA ILE A 28 4.28 5.66 18.16
C ILE A 28 5.13 5.93 19.41
N GLU A 29 5.70 4.88 20.02
CA GLU A 29 6.63 5.06 21.14
C GLU A 29 7.77 6.04 20.79
N LYS A 30 8.31 5.94 19.58
CA LYS A 30 9.35 6.85 19.11
C LYS A 30 8.81 8.22 18.73
N SER A 31 7.74 8.27 17.93
CA SER A 31 7.24 9.55 17.40
C SER A 31 6.61 10.42 18.47
N GLN A 32 6.05 9.81 19.52
CA GLN A 32 5.41 10.47 20.67
C GLN A 32 6.21 10.33 21.96
N ASN A 33 7.51 10.05 21.85
CA ASN A 33 8.35 9.78 23.03
C ASN A 33 8.29 10.90 24.09
N GLN A 34 8.27 12.15 23.70
CA GLN A 34 8.20 13.30 24.64
C GLN A 34 6.87 13.32 25.39
N THR A 35 5.75 13.15 24.71
CA THR A 35 4.40 13.10 25.27
C THR A 35 4.28 11.94 26.25
N LEU A 36 4.72 10.75 25.84
CA LEU A 36 4.66 9.55 26.68
C LEU A 36 5.61 9.63 27.90
N ALA A 37 6.79 10.23 27.73
CA ALA A 37 7.74 10.45 28.83
C ALA A 37 7.20 11.47 29.87
N ALA A 38 6.38 12.44 29.43
CA ALA A 38 5.68 13.36 30.32
C ALA A 38 4.52 12.71 31.10
N GLY A 39 4.18 11.45 30.78
CA GLY A 39 3.05 10.73 31.39
C GLY A 39 1.70 11.05 30.77
N GLU A 40 1.69 11.68 29.59
CA GLU A 40 0.48 12.02 28.86
C GLU A 40 -0.01 10.84 28.01
N ASN A 41 -1.33 10.77 27.78
CA ASN A 41 -1.93 9.76 26.94
C ASN A 41 -1.85 10.11 25.47
N VAL A 42 -1.64 9.11 24.62
CA VAL A 42 -1.75 9.20 23.15
C VAL A 42 -2.92 8.33 22.71
N TYR A 43 -3.84 8.92 21.97
CA TYR A 43 -5.00 8.22 21.39
C TYR A 43 -4.76 8.00 19.90
N LEU A 44 -5.03 6.77 19.45
CA LEU A 44 -4.88 6.37 18.06
C LEU A 44 -6.24 6.09 17.44
N SER A 45 -6.33 6.23 16.12
CA SER A 45 -7.50 5.84 15.32
C SER A 45 -7.67 4.33 15.14
N ILE A 46 -6.76 3.54 15.70
CA ILE A 46 -6.75 2.08 15.54
C ILE A 46 -7.90 1.44 16.30
N ASP A 47 -8.78 0.74 15.58
CA ASP A 47 -9.76 -0.16 16.16
C ASP A 47 -9.13 -1.53 16.43
N THR A 48 -9.06 -1.93 17.69
CA THR A 48 -8.38 -3.17 18.10
C THR A 48 -9.10 -4.43 17.60
N GLY A 49 -10.42 -4.39 17.42
CA GLY A 49 -11.20 -5.50 16.87
C GLY A 49 -10.90 -5.69 15.38
N LEU A 50 -10.94 -4.61 14.58
CA LEU A 50 -10.58 -4.64 13.17
C LEU A 50 -9.09 -4.99 12.97
N GLN A 51 -8.22 -4.51 13.85
CA GLN A 51 -6.80 -4.86 13.84
C GLN A 51 -6.59 -6.38 13.97
N ALA A 52 -7.25 -7.02 14.94
CA ALA A 52 -7.15 -8.47 15.16
C ALA A 52 -7.73 -9.26 13.97
N ILE A 53 -8.86 -8.82 13.41
CA ILE A 53 -9.46 -9.44 12.21
C ILE A 53 -8.52 -9.32 11.02
N LEU A 54 -7.99 -8.13 10.75
CA LEU A 54 -7.08 -7.88 9.63
C LEU A 54 -5.82 -8.74 9.73
N ARG A 55 -5.22 -8.79 10.93
CA ARG A 55 -4.05 -9.61 11.20
C ARG A 55 -4.33 -11.10 10.99
N GLY A 56 -5.45 -11.60 11.52
CA GLY A 56 -5.88 -12.98 11.36
C GLY A 56 -6.10 -13.36 9.88
N ALA A 57 -6.78 -12.51 9.13
CA ALA A 57 -7.03 -12.69 7.70
C ALA A 57 -5.72 -12.72 6.90
N LEU A 58 -4.83 -11.76 7.12
CA LEU A 58 -3.52 -11.72 6.43
C LEU A 58 -2.67 -12.96 6.75
N ASN A 59 -2.61 -13.37 8.03
CA ASN A 59 -1.87 -14.55 8.44
C ASN A 59 -2.40 -15.82 7.79
N SER A 60 -3.71 -15.95 7.65
CA SER A 60 -4.34 -17.05 6.94
C SER A 60 -3.92 -17.10 5.47
N GLN A 61 -3.94 -15.95 4.78
CA GLN A 61 -3.54 -15.88 3.37
C GLN A 61 -2.04 -16.15 3.18
N ILE A 62 -1.18 -15.63 4.04
CA ILE A 62 0.26 -15.94 4.01
C ILE A 62 0.49 -17.46 4.08
N LYS A 63 -0.24 -18.16 4.96
CA LYS A 63 -0.15 -19.62 5.06
C LYS A 63 -0.70 -20.33 3.83
N ASN A 64 -1.85 -19.90 3.32
CA ASN A 64 -2.50 -20.50 2.15
C ASN A 64 -1.64 -20.41 0.88
N PHE A 65 -0.92 -19.28 0.72
CA PHE A 65 -0.08 -19.02 -0.45
C PHE A 65 1.41 -19.31 -0.22
N GLU A 66 1.76 -19.83 0.95
CA GLU A 66 3.16 -20.06 1.36
C GLU A 66 4.04 -18.80 1.18
N ALA A 67 3.44 -17.62 1.41
CA ALA A 67 4.10 -16.36 1.20
C ALA A 67 5.16 -16.08 2.29
N LEU A 68 6.20 -15.35 1.94
CA LEU A 68 7.27 -14.98 2.88
C LEU A 68 6.83 -13.93 3.92
N GLY A 69 5.74 -13.22 3.66
CA GLY A 69 5.19 -12.17 4.49
C GLY A 69 4.14 -11.37 3.73
N GLY A 70 3.61 -10.35 4.35
CA GLY A 70 2.60 -9.50 3.74
C GLY A 70 2.29 -8.27 4.59
N ALA A 71 1.57 -7.34 3.98
CA ALA A 71 1.08 -6.13 4.63
C ALA A 71 -0.37 -5.87 4.25
N ALA A 72 -1.15 -5.33 5.19
CA ALA A 72 -2.53 -4.93 4.95
C ALA A 72 -2.87 -3.67 5.74
N LEU A 73 -3.79 -2.88 5.21
CA LEU A 73 -4.22 -1.60 5.76
C LEU A 73 -5.73 -1.44 5.58
N ILE A 74 -6.40 -0.89 6.59
CA ILE A 74 -7.77 -0.39 6.51
C ILE A 74 -7.72 1.12 6.74
N LEU A 75 -8.23 1.87 5.78
CA LEU A 75 -8.29 3.33 5.80
C LEU A 75 -9.74 3.80 5.73
N ASP A 76 -10.12 4.76 6.57
CA ASP A 76 -11.37 5.50 6.38
C ASP A 76 -11.16 6.54 5.28
N ILE A 77 -11.89 6.39 4.18
CA ILE A 77 -11.75 7.26 3.01
C ILE A 77 -12.31 8.68 3.22
N ASN A 78 -13.14 8.89 4.24
CA ASN A 78 -13.72 10.20 4.54
C ASN A 78 -12.80 11.05 5.42
N THR A 79 -12.11 10.41 6.36
CA THR A 79 -11.25 11.10 7.34
C THR A 79 -9.77 10.96 7.03
N GLY A 80 -9.37 9.94 6.26
CA GLY A 80 -7.98 9.57 6.03
C GLY A 80 -7.34 8.83 7.22
N GLU A 81 -8.12 8.47 8.23
CA GLU A 81 -7.62 7.76 9.41
C GLU A 81 -7.30 6.30 9.10
N ILE A 82 -6.17 5.84 9.61
CA ILE A 82 -5.80 4.41 9.56
C ILE A 82 -6.52 3.70 10.70
N ILE A 83 -7.48 2.85 10.35
CA ILE A 83 -8.29 2.11 11.31
C ILE A 83 -7.61 0.82 11.74
N ALA A 84 -6.87 0.17 10.84
CA ALA A 84 -6.03 -0.99 11.15
C ALA A 84 -4.87 -1.05 10.17
N ALA A 85 -3.71 -1.53 10.63
CA ALA A 85 -2.55 -1.79 9.78
C ALA A 85 -1.72 -2.94 10.34
N THR A 86 -1.40 -3.91 9.51
CA THR A 86 -0.61 -5.07 9.92
C THR A 86 0.50 -5.38 8.92
N SER A 87 1.62 -5.81 9.44
CA SER A 87 2.79 -6.28 8.69
C SER A 87 3.21 -7.61 9.29
N LEU A 88 3.33 -8.64 8.46
CA LEU A 88 3.73 -9.98 8.89
C LEU A 88 4.97 -10.45 8.12
N PRO A 89 5.91 -11.15 8.76
CA PRO A 89 5.94 -11.51 10.18
C PRO A 89 6.01 -10.29 11.11
N ASP A 90 5.44 -10.43 12.30
CA ASP A 90 5.46 -9.41 13.34
C ASP A 90 6.29 -9.85 14.56
N PHE A 91 6.32 -9.02 15.59
CA PHE A 91 7.05 -9.26 16.82
C PHE A 91 6.22 -8.88 18.05
N ASP A 92 6.55 -9.45 19.19
CA ASP A 92 6.02 -8.99 20.49
C ASP A 92 6.90 -7.84 21.01
N PRO A 93 6.37 -6.62 21.18
CA PRO A 93 7.14 -5.49 21.71
C PRO A 93 7.69 -5.73 23.12
N ASN A 94 7.04 -6.58 23.91
CA ASN A 94 7.56 -7.00 25.22
C ASN A 94 8.88 -7.78 25.11
N HIS A 95 9.15 -8.39 23.95
CA HIS A 95 10.29 -9.25 23.66
C HIS A 95 11.06 -8.80 22.41
N MET A 96 11.03 -7.52 22.08
CA MET A 96 11.61 -6.99 20.83
C MET A 96 13.08 -7.40 20.61
N MET A 97 13.88 -7.48 21.68
CA MET A 97 15.32 -7.78 21.60
C MET A 97 15.65 -9.14 21.00
N ILE A 98 14.72 -10.10 21.10
CA ILE A 98 14.90 -11.46 20.56
C ILE A 98 14.21 -11.64 19.20
N SER A 99 13.51 -10.61 18.70
CA SER A 99 12.86 -10.66 17.39
C SER A 99 13.87 -10.49 16.25
N THR A 100 13.55 -11.05 15.09
CA THR A 100 14.39 -10.94 13.90
C THR A 100 14.23 -9.57 13.21
N ASP A 101 15.22 -9.14 12.43
CA ASP A 101 15.11 -7.91 11.63
C ASP A 101 13.93 -7.96 10.67
N LYS A 102 13.65 -9.15 10.09
CA LYS A 102 12.50 -9.37 9.23
C LYS A 102 11.17 -9.12 9.96
N ALA A 103 11.05 -9.59 11.20
CA ALA A 103 9.85 -9.38 12.01
C ALA A 103 9.67 -7.91 12.42
N ARG A 104 10.76 -7.17 12.60
CA ARG A 104 10.76 -5.72 12.93
C ARG A 104 10.52 -4.81 11.73
N PHE A 105 10.66 -5.34 10.52
CA PHE A 105 10.50 -4.56 9.30
C PHE A 105 9.01 -4.29 9.03
N ASN A 106 8.60 -3.02 9.13
CA ASN A 106 7.23 -2.61 8.84
C ASN A 106 7.02 -2.54 7.32
N GLN A 107 6.40 -3.56 6.75
CA GLN A 107 6.13 -3.64 5.32
C GLN A 107 5.09 -2.63 4.84
N VAL A 108 4.18 -2.18 5.73
CA VAL A 108 3.17 -1.16 5.38
C VAL A 108 3.83 0.17 5.03
N THR A 109 4.87 0.58 5.80
CA THR A 109 5.49 1.91 5.66
C THR A 109 6.83 1.91 4.96
N LYS A 110 7.52 0.77 4.91
CA LYS A 110 8.89 0.64 4.37
C LYS A 110 8.97 -0.33 3.20
N GLY A 111 7.92 -1.13 2.97
CA GLY A 111 7.88 -2.07 1.86
C GLY A 111 7.88 -1.34 0.52
N VAL A 112 8.66 -1.84 -0.43
CA VAL A 112 8.70 -1.37 -1.82
C VAL A 112 8.30 -2.53 -2.70
N TYR A 113 7.25 -2.33 -3.49
CA TYR A 113 6.66 -3.39 -4.32
C TYR A 113 6.46 -2.90 -5.74
N GLU A 114 6.56 -3.81 -6.69
CA GLU A 114 6.08 -3.55 -8.05
C GLU A 114 4.55 -3.61 -8.05
N MET A 115 3.92 -2.46 -8.23
CA MET A 115 2.45 -2.34 -8.14
C MET A 115 1.74 -2.97 -9.34
N GLY A 116 2.45 -3.15 -10.45
CA GLY A 116 1.92 -3.80 -11.64
C GLY A 116 0.61 -3.17 -12.12
N SER A 117 -0.39 -4.00 -12.37
CA SER A 117 -1.68 -3.58 -12.93
C SER A 117 -2.52 -2.67 -12.01
N ILE A 118 -2.17 -2.53 -10.73
CA ILE A 118 -2.83 -1.55 -9.83
C ILE A 118 -2.59 -0.12 -10.33
N PHE A 119 -1.43 0.17 -10.93
CA PHE A 119 -1.15 1.48 -11.52
C PHE A 119 -2.07 1.85 -12.67
N LYS A 120 -2.71 0.88 -13.35
CA LYS A 120 -3.67 1.15 -14.41
C LYS A 120 -4.86 1.96 -13.91
N VAL A 121 -5.28 1.76 -12.66
CA VAL A 121 -6.37 2.53 -12.03
C VAL A 121 -5.98 4.01 -11.93
N LEU A 122 -4.77 4.31 -11.42
CA LEU A 122 -4.28 5.68 -11.33
C LEU A 122 -4.15 6.33 -12.72
N ASN A 123 -3.61 5.59 -13.66
CA ASN A 123 -3.44 6.05 -15.04
C ASN A 123 -4.79 6.41 -15.69
N THR A 124 -5.77 5.54 -15.54
CA THR A 124 -7.12 5.76 -16.05
C THR A 124 -7.79 6.95 -15.35
N ALA A 125 -7.63 7.09 -14.03
CA ALA A 125 -8.16 8.23 -13.28
C ALA A 125 -7.57 9.56 -13.78
N ILE A 126 -6.26 9.63 -14.00
CA ILE A 126 -5.59 10.81 -14.55
C ILE A 126 -6.12 11.14 -15.95
N ALA A 127 -6.31 10.12 -16.80
CA ALA A 127 -6.79 10.33 -18.16
C ALA A 127 -8.22 10.90 -18.20
N LEU A 128 -9.10 10.40 -17.34
CA LEU A 128 -10.47 10.88 -17.19
C LEU A 128 -10.51 12.31 -16.62
N GLU A 129 -9.73 12.57 -15.55
CA GLU A 129 -9.66 13.88 -14.90
C GLU A 129 -9.13 14.97 -15.84
N THR A 130 -8.15 14.64 -16.66
CA THR A 130 -7.56 15.57 -17.65
C THR A 130 -8.35 15.69 -18.95
N GLY A 131 -9.38 14.87 -19.14
CA GLY A 131 -10.13 14.80 -20.39
C GLY A 131 -9.34 14.20 -21.55
N ALA A 132 -8.21 13.52 -21.30
CA ALA A 132 -7.42 12.86 -22.34
C ALA A 132 -8.19 11.72 -23.02
N ILE A 133 -9.10 11.12 -22.28
CA ILE A 133 -10.13 10.18 -22.78
C ILE A 133 -11.39 10.36 -21.94
N ASP A 134 -12.57 10.15 -22.51
CA ASP A 134 -13.81 10.10 -21.76
C ASP A 134 -14.20 8.66 -21.42
N LEU A 135 -15.18 8.49 -20.52
CA LEU A 135 -15.61 7.17 -20.05
C LEU A 135 -16.16 6.27 -21.17
N ASN A 136 -16.71 6.88 -22.24
CA ASN A 136 -17.23 6.16 -23.40
C ASN A 136 -16.18 6.00 -24.52
N GLY A 137 -14.98 6.54 -24.29
CA GLY A 137 -13.85 6.43 -25.20
C GLY A 137 -13.43 4.99 -25.40
N THR A 138 -12.92 4.68 -26.57
CA THR A 138 -12.41 3.36 -26.94
C THR A 138 -10.96 3.43 -27.38
N VAL A 139 -10.24 2.33 -27.18
CA VAL A 139 -8.84 2.17 -27.58
C VAL A 139 -8.70 0.87 -28.36
N ASP A 140 -8.04 0.93 -29.50
CA ASP A 140 -7.68 -0.28 -30.25
C ASP A 140 -6.54 -1.03 -29.52
N VAL A 141 -6.80 -2.29 -29.18
CA VAL A 141 -5.88 -3.15 -28.44
C VAL A 141 -5.53 -4.42 -29.22
N SER A 142 -5.87 -4.45 -30.52
CA SER A 142 -5.69 -5.62 -31.38
C SER A 142 -4.23 -5.93 -31.71
N THR A 143 -3.32 -4.98 -31.55
CA THR A 143 -1.91 -5.17 -31.89
C THR A 143 -0.98 -4.71 -30.78
N PRO A 144 0.08 -5.49 -30.46
CA PRO A 144 1.10 -5.07 -29.53
C PRO A 144 1.75 -3.74 -29.93
N ILE A 145 2.07 -2.92 -28.94
CA ILE A 145 2.72 -1.62 -29.17
C ILE A 145 4.16 -1.62 -28.67
N LYS A 146 5.01 -0.84 -29.32
CA LYS A 146 6.41 -0.68 -28.91
C LYS A 146 6.61 0.65 -28.21
N VAL A 147 7.00 0.63 -26.95
CA VAL A 147 7.27 1.81 -26.13
C VAL A 147 8.69 1.72 -25.60
N ALA A 148 9.51 2.75 -25.84
CA ALA A 148 10.91 2.80 -25.39
C ALA A 148 11.74 1.54 -25.71
N GLY A 149 11.48 0.91 -26.84
CA GLY A 149 12.18 -0.30 -27.28
C GLY A 149 11.59 -1.62 -26.72
N GLN A 150 10.69 -1.56 -25.75
CA GLN A 150 9.99 -2.71 -25.19
C GLN A 150 8.67 -2.97 -25.92
N LEU A 151 8.38 -4.25 -26.18
CA LEU A 151 7.09 -4.66 -26.74
C LEU A 151 6.11 -4.83 -25.56
N ILE A 152 4.97 -4.15 -25.66
CA ILE A 152 3.87 -4.26 -24.70
C ILE A 152 2.77 -5.05 -25.39
N ASP A 153 2.38 -6.16 -24.75
CA ASP A 153 1.36 -7.07 -25.23
C ASP A 153 0.42 -7.44 -24.08
N ASP A 154 -0.79 -7.87 -24.42
CA ASP A 154 -1.77 -8.36 -23.49
C ASP A 154 -1.56 -9.86 -23.21
N TYR A 155 -1.75 -10.27 -21.95
CA TYR A 155 -1.63 -11.67 -21.56
C TYR A 155 -2.67 -12.56 -22.27
N HIS A 156 -3.88 -12.01 -22.47
CA HIS A 156 -4.92 -12.61 -23.30
C HIS A 156 -5.21 -11.66 -24.46
N PRO A 157 -4.93 -12.06 -25.70
CA PRO A 157 -5.18 -11.22 -26.87
C PRO A 157 -6.65 -10.76 -26.93
N ILE A 158 -6.84 -9.52 -27.31
CA ILE A 158 -8.16 -8.90 -27.45
C ILE A 158 -8.23 -8.35 -28.88
N GLU A 159 -9.30 -8.64 -29.59
CA GLU A 159 -9.51 -8.16 -30.95
C GLU A 159 -10.25 -6.83 -30.95
N GLY A 160 -9.77 -5.88 -31.77
CA GLY A 160 -10.42 -4.59 -32.02
C GLY A 160 -10.28 -3.59 -30.88
N SER A 161 -11.28 -2.70 -30.77
CA SER A 161 -11.28 -1.61 -29.78
C SER A 161 -12.16 -1.96 -28.59
N ILE A 162 -11.69 -1.63 -27.39
CA ILE A 162 -12.42 -1.80 -26.13
C ILE A 162 -12.57 -0.48 -25.39
N GLY A 163 -13.62 -0.38 -24.59
CA GLY A 163 -13.88 0.81 -23.76
C GLY A 163 -12.94 0.92 -22.56
N VAL A 164 -12.85 2.14 -22.00
CA VAL A 164 -12.02 2.45 -20.83
C VAL A 164 -12.29 1.52 -19.65
N ALA A 165 -13.56 1.24 -19.33
CA ALA A 165 -13.93 0.32 -18.27
C ALA A 165 -13.42 -1.11 -18.54
N GLU A 166 -13.51 -1.57 -19.78
CA GLU A 166 -13.06 -2.89 -20.19
C GLU A 166 -11.55 -3.06 -20.15
N ILE A 167 -10.78 -2.00 -20.41
CA ILE A 167 -9.33 -1.97 -20.24
C ILE A 167 -8.95 -2.35 -18.80
N LEU A 168 -9.69 -1.83 -17.81
CA LEU A 168 -9.44 -2.16 -16.40
C LEU A 168 -9.91 -3.58 -16.06
N VAL A 169 -11.11 -3.97 -16.51
CA VAL A 169 -11.69 -5.30 -16.24
C VAL A 169 -10.81 -6.41 -16.78
N ARG A 170 -10.33 -6.26 -18.03
CA ARG A 170 -9.42 -7.23 -18.68
C ARG A 170 -7.96 -7.02 -18.32
N SER A 171 -7.65 -5.93 -17.62
CA SER A 171 -6.27 -5.55 -17.30
C SER A 171 -5.38 -5.45 -18.55
N SER A 172 -5.91 -4.86 -19.64
CA SER A 172 -5.17 -4.70 -20.89
C SER A 172 -3.92 -3.83 -20.69
N ASN A 173 -2.76 -4.37 -21.04
CA ASN A 173 -1.49 -3.63 -21.03
C ASN A 173 -1.44 -2.66 -22.20
N ILE A 174 -1.88 -3.11 -23.38
CA ILE A 174 -1.91 -2.29 -24.61
C ILE A 174 -2.83 -1.09 -24.39
N GLY A 175 -4.07 -1.33 -23.91
CA GLY A 175 -5.02 -0.26 -23.64
C GLY A 175 -4.51 0.74 -22.61
N SER A 176 -3.91 0.27 -21.53
CA SER A 176 -3.33 1.13 -20.49
C SER A 176 -2.12 1.94 -21.01
N ALA A 177 -1.29 1.35 -21.86
CA ALA A 177 -0.17 2.06 -22.48
C ALA A 177 -0.64 3.15 -23.45
N HIS A 178 -1.68 2.90 -24.24
CA HIS A 178 -2.31 3.94 -25.07
C HIS A 178 -2.88 5.08 -24.23
N ILE A 179 -3.59 4.76 -23.13
CA ILE A 179 -4.07 5.78 -22.17
C ILE A 179 -2.90 6.61 -21.64
N SER A 180 -1.78 5.98 -21.27
CA SER A 180 -0.57 6.69 -20.83
C SER A 180 -0.02 7.63 -21.89
N GLN A 181 -0.04 7.22 -23.16
CA GLN A 181 0.41 8.07 -24.28
C GLN A 181 -0.51 9.29 -24.47
N LEU A 182 -1.83 9.12 -24.31
CA LEU A 182 -2.79 10.22 -24.37
C LEU A 182 -2.58 11.25 -23.26
N ILE A 183 -2.31 10.80 -22.04
CA ILE A 183 -2.00 11.68 -20.89
C ILE A 183 -0.70 12.45 -21.11
N GLY A 184 0.29 11.80 -21.65
CA GLY A 184 1.65 12.33 -21.79
C GLY A 184 2.48 12.30 -20.50
N PRO A 185 3.81 12.27 -20.62
CA PRO A 185 4.72 12.03 -19.51
C PRO A 185 4.72 13.14 -18.45
N ASP A 186 4.61 14.40 -18.88
CA ASP A 186 4.67 15.53 -17.94
C ASP A 186 3.41 15.62 -17.07
N THR A 187 2.24 15.43 -17.67
CA THR A 187 0.97 15.38 -16.92
C THR A 187 0.96 14.23 -15.92
N GLN A 188 1.33 13.04 -16.37
CA GLN A 188 1.41 11.86 -15.49
C GLN A 188 2.38 12.10 -14.32
N LYS A 189 3.57 12.63 -14.59
CA LYS A 189 4.57 12.96 -13.57
C LYS A 189 4.06 13.98 -12.56
N ASN A 190 3.32 15.01 -13.01
CA ASN A 190 2.76 16.02 -12.13
C ASN A 190 1.69 15.44 -11.19
N TYR A 191 0.78 14.60 -11.70
CA TYR A 191 -0.20 13.91 -10.86
C TYR A 191 0.46 12.97 -9.85
N MET A 192 1.47 12.21 -10.26
CA MET A 192 2.22 11.35 -9.33
C MET A 192 2.90 12.14 -8.20
N LYS A 193 3.40 13.36 -8.50
CA LYS A 193 3.93 14.26 -7.45
C LYS A 193 2.83 14.72 -6.49
N GLN A 194 1.67 15.14 -7.01
CA GLN A 194 0.53 15.56 -6.18
C GLN A 194 0.03 14.43 -5.28
N LEU A 195 0.08 13.18 -5.76
CA LEU A 195 -0.24 11.98 -4.98
C LEU A 195 0.88 11.55 -4.01
N GLY A 196 2.01 12.26 -3.97
CA GLY A 196 3.13 11.93 -3.08
C GLY A 196 3.95 10.71 -3.53
N LEU A 197 3.74 10.21 -4.73
CA LEU A 197 4.45 9.04 -5.29
C LEU A 197 5.83 9.39 -5.86
N LEU A 198 6.08 10.66 -6.13
CA LEU A 198 7.39 11.19 -6.57
C LEU A 198 7.83 12.29 -5.61
N LYS A 199 9.11 12.26 -5.22
CA LYS A 199 9.78 13.31 -4.44
C LYS A 199 10.31 14.41 -5.36
#